data_badd98a5197b04b6cba1ba0c319b13ca
#
_entry.id   badd98a5197b04b6cba1ba0c319b13ca
#
_cell.length_a   1.000
_cell.length_b   1.000
_cell.length_c   1.000
_cell.angle_alpha   90.00
_cell.angle_beta   90.00
_cell.angle_gamma   90.00
#
_symmetry.space_group_name_H-M   'P 1'
#
loop_
_entity.id
_entity.type
_entity.pdbx_description
1 polymer ?
#
loop_
_entity_poly.entity_id
_entity_poly.type
_entity_poly.pdbx_seq_one_letter_code
_entity_poly.pdbx_strand_id
1 'polypeptide(L)'
;MSRSNPCPVNQALVDRLIEETISVQQVPSPTFEEKDLSVHLAGRFKEQGYTRVFTDAAGNVYGRIPGQPPGQPGHGHPPPLVVSAHLDTVFPKTCDLTVTKEKDRIYGPGIGDNSLGVACLILMKDILAALDAEPEGDIILVGNVCEEGQGDLLGMKAVLAQTQPEHPLAYLILEGTSGSRVIYNKGVGSRRYRITAKAPGGHSWNDFGNASAVHALVRLASDLTQLEPVASPKTTFNIGTIDGGISVNTIAETASLLLDLRSESQAGLDDLISQTMTMLDQFSVPDVHIACEQIGDRPSGKAPEDCKLVQLCMDVFEETGFFPVELKAGSTDANIPFSKHMPAVCIGIADGKDAHKESEYLLTDGLDRSIEKVAQIVSLAWSAMS
;
A
#
# COMPACT_ATOMS: atom_id res chain seq x y z
N MET A 1 24.35 17.71 -16.77
CA MET A 1 25.67 17.93 -16.09
C MET A 1 25.46 17.46 -14.66
N SER A 2 26.06 16.32 -14.29
CA SER A 2 25.92 15.81 -12.91
C SER A 2 26.62 16.78 -11.95
N ARG A 3 25.88 17.35 -11.00
CA ARG A 3 26.50 18.05 -9.89
C ARG A 3 27.21 17.01 -9.02
N SER A 4 28.53 17.07 -8.99
CA SER A 4 29.40 16.22 -8.18
C SER A 4 29.55 16.73 -6.74
N ASN A 5 28.44 17.18 -6.12
CA ASN A 5 28.50 17.39 -4.68
C ASN A 5 28.39 16.01 -4.01
N PRO A 6 29.29 15.68 -3.07
CA PRO A 6 29.16 14.44 -2.32
C PRO A 6 27.81 14.46 -1.57
N CYS A 7 27.10 13.32 -1.54
CA CYS A 7 25.90 13.17 -0.75
C CYS A 7 26.21 13.51 0.71
N PRO A 8 25.41 14.35 1.39
CA PRO A 8 25.65 14.73 2.78
C PRO A 8 25.43 13.57 3.76
N VAL A 9 24.76 12.52 3.32
CA VAL A 9 24.48 11.33 4.13
C VAL A 9 25.73 10.49 4.29
N ASN A 10 26.13 10.23 5.53
CA ASN A 10 27.30 9.41 5.84
C ASN A 10 26.95 7.91 5.89
N GLN A 11 27.97 7.05 5.69
CA GLN A 11 27.81 5.59 5.68
C GLN A 11 27.22 5.06 7.00
N ALA A 12 27.51 5.68 8.14
CA ALA A 12 27.01 5.24 9.44
C ALA A 12 25.46 5.33 9.52
N LEU A 13 24.83 6.34 8.88
CA LEU A 13 23.37 6.43 8.83
C LEU A 13 22.78 5.37 7.87
N VAL A 14 23.45 5.10 6.74
CA VAL A 14 23.07 4.01 5.83
C VAL A 14 23.12 2.67 6.55
N ASP A 15 24.20 2.40 7.28
CA ASP A 15 24.36 1.14 8.03
C ASP A 15 23.25 1.00 9.10
N ARG A 16 22.94 2.08 9.82
CA ARG A 16 21.84 2.11 10.79
C ARG A 16 20.48 1.88 10.13
N LEU A 17 20.24 2.47 8.95
CA LEU A 17 18.99 2.21 8.20
C LEU A 17 18.87 0.75 7.83
N ILE A 18 19.94 0.11 7.37
CA ILE A 18 19.96 -1.32 7.06
C ILE A 18 19.70 -2.16 8.31
N GLU A 19 20.35 -1.85 9.43
CA GLU A 19 20.15 -2.57 10.70
C GLU A 19 18.70 -2.43 11.19
N GLU A 20 18.14 -1.24 11.13
CA GLU A 20 16.76 -0.98 11.51
C GLU A 20 15.77 -1.69 10.58
N THR A 21 16.02 -1.67 9.26
CA THR A 21 15.21 -2.42 8.28
C THR A 21 15.15 -3.91 8.61
N ILE A 22 16.31 -4.51 8.95
CA ILE A 22 16.36 -5.92 9.35
C ILE A 22 15.64 -6.13 10.68
N SER A 23 15.81 -5.23 11.65
CA SER A 23 15.13 -5.32 12.95
C SER A 23 13.60 -5.32 12.81
N VAL A 24 13.08 -4.47 11.95
CA VAL A 24 11.65 -4.42 11.61
C VAL A 24 11.20 -5.71 10.93
N GLN A 25 11.92 -6.15 9.91
CA GLN A 25 11.62 -7.36 9.13
C GLN A 25 11.60 -8.63 9.98
N GLN A 26 12.40 -8.71 11.04
CA GLN A 26 12.45 -9.87 11.94
C GLN A 26 11.21 -10.00 12.84
N VAL A 27 10.29 -9.05 12.84
CA VAL A 27 9.03 -9.12 13.58
C VAL A 27 7.92 -9.58 12.64
N PRO A 28 7.41 -10.82 12.73
CA PRO A 28 6.35 -11.31 11.85
C PRO A 28 5.08 -10.43 11.94
N SER A 29 4.61 -9.96 10.79
CA SER A 29 3.49 -9.01 10.72
C SER A 29 2.55 -9.31 9.55
N PRO A 30 1.89 -10.49 9.50
CA PRO A 30 0.89 -10.74 8.46
C PRO A 30 -0.29 -9.79 8.60
N THR A 31 -0.94 -9.45 7.47
CA THR A 31 -2.15 -8.64 7.45
C THR A 31 -3.19 -9.15 8.46
N PHE A 32 -3.74 -8.26 9.28
CA PHE A 32 -4.62 -8.48 10.46
C PHE A 32 -3.92 -9.01 11.72
N GLU A 33 -2.61 -9.24 11.70
CA GLU A 33 -1.86 -9.75 12.84
C GLU A 33 -0.61 -8.90 13.16
N GLU A 34 -0.67 -7.59 12.87
CA GLU A 34 0.44 -6.63 12.94
C GLU A 34 0.78 -6.18 14.37
N LYS A 35 0.05 -6.65 15.37
CA LYS A 35 0.15 -6.18 16.77
C LYS A 35 1.58 -6.17 17.31
N ASP A 36 2.36 -7.22 17.03
CA ASP A 36 3.72 -7.35 17.56
C ASP A 36 4.64 -6.29 16.96
N LEU A 37 4.52 -6.03 15.65
CA LEU A 37 5.27 -4.96 14.98
C LEU A 37 4.77 -3.57 15.41
N SER A 38 3.47 -3.38 15.63
CA SER A 38 2.93 -2.13 16.18
C SER A 38 3.53 -1.81 17.56
N VAL A 39 3.67 -2.82 18.43
CA VAL A 39 4.31 -2.65 19.76
C VAL A 39 5.80 -2.33 19.60
N HIS A 40 6.51 -3.03 18.71
CA HIS A 40 7.91 -2.78 18.40
C HIS A 40 8.09 -1.33 17.92
N LEU A 41 7.34 -0.89 16.91
CA LEU A 41 7.42 0.47 16.36
C LEU A 41 7.13 1.54 17.41
N ALA A 42 6.10 1.35 18.24
CA ALA A 42 5.78 2.29 19.32
C ALA A 42 6.93 2.41 20.34
N GLY A 43 7.63 1.32 20.61
CA GLY A 43 8.86 1.29 21.42
C GLY A 43 9.97 2.11 20.77
N ARG A 44 10.26 1.84 19.49
CA ARG A 44 11.29 2.55 18.70
C ARG A 44 11.00 4.05 18.61
N PHE A 45 9.73 4.45 18.38
CA PHE A 45 9.36 5.87 18.36
C PHE A 45 9.62 6.57 19.68
N LYS A 46 9.36 5.91 20.83
CA LYS A 46 9.69 6.45 22.17
C LYS A 46 11.19 6.58 22.38
N GLU A 47 11.99 5.59 21.98
CA GLU A 47 13.45 5.60 22.05
C GLU A 47 14.06 6.74 21.21
N GLN A 48 13.49 7.01 20.03
CA GLN A 48 13.86 8.15 19.18
C GLN A 48 13.38 9.51 19.75
N GLY A 49 12.67 9.51 20.88
CA GLY A 49 12.15 10.71 21.51
C GLY A 49 11.08 11.42 20.66
N TYR A 50 10.29 10.67 19.90
CA TYR A 50 9.10 11.23 19.25
C TYR A 50 8.04 11.58 20.29
N THR A 51 7.31 12.64 20.05
CA THR A 51 6.22 13.07 20.92
C THR A 51 4.90 12.43 20.48
N ARG A 52 3.88 12.43 21.38
CA ARG A 52 2.53 11.92 21.10
C ARG A 52 2.55 10.51 20.49
N VAL A 53 3.35 9.60 21.05
CA VAL A 53 3.38 8.21 20.61
C VAL A 53 2.15 7.48 21.18
N PHE A 54 1.32 6.97 20.28
CA PHE A 54 0.12 6.16 20.63
C PHE A 54 -0.23 5.19 19.52
N THR A 55 -1.08 4.22 19.84
CA THR A 55 -1.67 3.29 18.88
C THR A 55 -3.18 3.52 18.84
N ASP A 56 -3.78 3.61 17.65
CA ASP A 56 -5.22 3.77 17.50
C ASP A 56 -5.97 2.43 17.59
N ALA A 57 -7.30 2.47 17.43
CA ALA A 57 -8.14 1.29 17.52
C ALA A 57 -7.96 0.32 16.32
N ALA A 58 -7.45 0.78 15.19
CA ALA A 58 -7.13 -0.06 14.06
C ALA A 58 -5.79 -0.80 14.22
N GLY A 59 -4.91 -0.30 15.11
CA GLY A 59 -3.56 -0.82 15.31
C GLY A 59 -2.46 0.05 14.69
N ASN A 60 -2.81 1.18 14.05
CA ASN A 60 -1.84 2.14 13.51
C ASN A 60 -1.05 2.79 14.64
N VAL A 61 0.25 2.95 14.43
CA VAL A 61 1.16 3.57 15.40
C VAL A 61 1.53 4.97 14.94
N TYR A 62 1.34 5.94 15.82
CA TYR A 62 1.64 7.35 15.56
C TYR A 62 2.84 7.82 16.38
N GLY A 63 3.61 8.72 15.81
CA GLY A 63 4.63 9.52 16.46
C GLY A 63 4.66 10.91 15.86
N ARG A 64 5.20 11.90 16.58
CA ARG A 64 5.26 13.28 16.09
C ARG A 64 6.66 13.87 16.29
N ILE A 65 7.16 14.51 15.24
CA ILE A 65 8.30 15.40 15.29
C ILE A 65 7.73 16.82 15.29
N PRO A 66 7.94 17.63 16.34
CA PRO A 66 7.51 19.02 16.35
C PRO A 66 8.25 19.84 15.28
N GLY A 67 7.50 20.68 14.57
CA GLY A 67 8.08 21.68 13.70
C GLY A 67 8.67 22.89 14.46
N GLN A 68 9.19 23.85 13.72
CA GLN A 68 9.69 25.10 14.29
C GLN A 68 8.58 25.87 15.04
N PRO A 69 8.90 26.53 16.15
CA PRO A 69 7.94 27.43 16.79
C PRO A 69 7.48 28.54 15.83
N PRO A 70 6.22 28.98 15.87
CA PRO A 70 5.74 30.06 15.01
C PRO A 70 6.64 31.29 15.12
N GLY A 71 7.16 31.76 13.96
CA GLY A 71 8.14 32.83 13.91
C GLY A 71 7.64 34.23 14.36
N GLN A 72 6.32 34.42 14.46
CA GLN A 72 5.69 35.67 14.93
C GLN A 72 4.42 35.37 15.74
N PRO A 73 4.14 36.17 16.81
CA PRO A 73 2.89 36.07 17.54
C PRO A 73 1.70 36.35 16.61
N GLY A 74 0.75 35.42 16.52
CA GLY A 74 -0.45 35.55 15.71
C GLY A 74 -0.45 34.74 14.40
N HIS A 75 0.67 34.16 14.00
CA HIS A 75 0.70 33.13 12.95
C HIS A 75 0.44 31.77 13.60
N GLY A 76 -0.60 31.04 13.14
CA GLY A 76 -0.86 29.67 13.59
C GLY A 76 0.29 28.73 13.22
N HIS A 77 0.35 27.57 13.86
CA HIS A 77 1.27 26.50 13.43
C HIS A 77 0.95 26.10 12.00
N PRO A 78 2.00 25.91 11.14
CA PRO A 78 1.79 25.35 9.82
C PRO A 78 1.05 23.99 9.90
N PRO A 79 0.23 23.63 8.90
CA PRO A 79 -0.44 22.33 8.88
C PRO A 79 0.57 21.19 8.91
N PRO A 80 0.29 20.08 9.61
CA PRO A 80 1.23 18.97 9.71
C PRO A 80 1.39 18.23 8.39
N LEU A 81 2.59 17.68 8.12
CA LEU A 81 2.83 16.70 7.09
C LEU A 81 2.63 15.29 7.66
N VAL A 82 1.83 14.46 7.01
CA VAL A 82 1.69 13.04 7.37
C VAL A 82 2.66 12.22 6.52
N VAL A 83 3.51 11.43 7.18
CA VAL A 83 4.43 10.50 6.52
C VAL A 83 4.11 9.09 7.01
N SER A 84 3.80 8.17 6.12
CA SER A 84 3.37 6.82 6.47
C SER A 84 4.12 5.73 5.73
N ALA A 85 4.17 4.53 6.35
CA ALA A 85 4.59 3.28 5.76
C ALA A 85 3.77 2.15 6.39
N HIS A 86 3.36 1.15 5.60
CA HIS A 86 2.57 0.06 6.14
C HIS A 86 3.41 -0.96 6.91
N LEU A 87 2.79 -1.60 7.89
CA LEU A 87 3.43 -2.56 8.81
C LEU A 87 3.23 -4.00 8.37
N ASP A 88 2.14 -4.28 7.67
CA ASP A 88 1.79 -5.63 7.30
C ASP A 88 2.57 -6.15 6.09
N THR A 89 2.66 -7.47 6.01
CA THR A 89 3.23 -8.20 4.90
C THR A 89 2.29 -9.33 4.47
N VAL A 90 2.48 -9.83 3.25
CA VAL A 90 1.73 -11.00 2.74
C VAL A 90 2.19 -12.33 3.35
N PHE A 91 3.28 -12.34 4.11
CA PHE A 91 3.90 -13.57 4.62
C PHE A 91 3.23 -14.03 5.91
N PRO A 92 2.91 -15.34 6.05
CA PRO A 92 2.35 -15.88 7.29
C PRO A 92 3.40 -15.87 8.43
N LYS A 93 2.95 -15.89 9.68
CA LYS A 93 3.86 -15.95 10.87
C LYS A 93 4.83 -17.13 10.87
N THR A 94 4.54 -18.17 10.11
CA THR A 94 5.39 -19.36 9.98
C THR A 94 6.47 -19.23 8.90
N CYS A 95 6.50 -18.12 8.16
CA CYS A 95 7.52 -17.84 7.15
C CYS A 95 8.90 -17.75 7.81
N ASP A 96 9.91 -18.33 7.16
CA ASP A 96 11.30 -18.15 7.59
C ASP A 96 11.77 -16.74 7.23
N LEU A 97 12.02 -15.92 8.24
CA LEU A 97 12.46 -14.54 8.11
C LEU A 97 13.99 -14.38 8.09
N THR A 98 14.73 -15.47 7.87
CA THR A 98 16.20 -15.43 7.80
C THR A 98 16.66 -14.44 6.73
N VAL A 99 17.52 -13.51 7.15
CA VAL A 99 18.13 -12.49 6.26
C VAL A 99 19.49 -12.97 5.77
N THR A 100 19.71 -12.84 4.47
CA THR A 100 21.04 -13.07 3.86
C THR A 100 21.57 -11.78 3.25
N LYS A 101 22.81 -11.40 3.59
CA LYS A 101 23.50 -10.23 3.02
C LYS A 101 24.53 -10.70 1.98
N GLU A 102 24.38 -10.19 0.77
CA GLU A 102 25.32 -10.42 -0.34
C GLU A 102 25.72 -9.10 -0.94
N LYS A 103 27.01 -8.73 -0.88
CA LYS A 103 27.56 -7.53 -1.54
C LYS A 103 26.64 -6.29 -1.44
N ASP A 104 25.82 -6.11 -2.49
CA ASP A 104 24.91 -4.99 -2.71
C ASP A 104 23.43 -5.35 -2.48
N ARG A 105 23.15 -6.53 -1.88
CA ARG A 105 21.79 -7.05 -1.71
C ARG A 105 21.56 -7.55 -0.29
N ILE A 106 20.33 -7.33 0.15
CA ILE A 106 19.82 -7.90 1.39
C ILE A 106 18.57 -8.70 1.03
N TYR A 107 18.62 -10.02 1.21
CA TYR A 107 17.49 -10.91 0.96
C TYR A 107 16.73 -11.18 2.26
N GLY A 108 15.42 -11.20 2.18
CA GLY A 108 14.51 -11.57 3.26
C GLY A 108 13.07 -11.23 2.90
N PRO A 109 12.10 -12.08 3.25
CA PRO A 109 10.67 -11.81 3.01
C PRO A 109 10.23 -10.51 3.69
N GLY A 110 9.63 -9.58 2.95
CA GLY A 110 9.18 -8.29 3.48
C GLY A 110 10.30 -7.29 3.80
N ILE A 111 11.55 -7.55 3.36
CA ILE A 111 12.69 -6.67 3.64
C ILE A 111 12.54 -5.31 2.97
N GLY A 112 11.96 -5.29 1.78
CA GLY A 112 11.67 -4.08 1.02
C GLY A 112 10.23 -3.64 1.21
N ASP A 113 9.31 -4.56 1.17
CA ASP A 113 7.87 -4.34 1.24
C ASP A 113 7.30 -4.77 2.60
N ASN A 114 7.22 -3.87 3.65
CA ASN A 114 7.66 -2.46 3.61
C ASN A 114 8.58 -2.13 4.81
N SER A 115 9.45 -3.10 5.22
CA SER A 115 10.34 -2.89 6.37
C SER A 115 11.28 -1.68 6.20
N LEU A 116 11.73 -1.40 4.97
CA LEU A 116 12.57 -0.23 4.68
C LEU A 116 11.80 1.09 4.90
N GLY A 117 10.54 1.16 4.47
CA GLY A 117 9.68 2.32 4.71
C GLY A 117 9.48 2.59 6.20
N VAL A 118 9.21 1.53 6.97
CA VAL A 118 9.06 1.60 8.43
C VAL A 118 10.37 2.04 9.11
N ALA A 119 11.52 1.52 8.67
CA ALA A 119 12.83 1.94 9.17
C ALA A 119 13.10 3.43 8.90
N CYS A 120 12.69 3.96 7.75
CA CYS A 120 12.76 5.40 7.48
C CYS A 120 11.90 6.21 8.45
N LEU A 121 10.70 5.73 8.82
CA LEU A 121 9.89 6.40 9.85
C LEU A 121 10.62 6.43 11.20
N ILE A 122 11.22 5.32 11.60
CA ILE A 122 11.96 5.22 12.88
C ILE A 122 13.12 6.20 12.91
N LEU A 123 13.89 6.31 11.82
CA LEU A 123 15.08 7.13 11.75
C LEU A 123 14.84 8.55 11.20
N MET A 124 13.59 9.00 11.07
CA MET A 124 13.25 10.27 10.42
C MET A 124 13.99 11.48 11.02
N LYS A 125 14.19 11.54 12.35
CA LYS A 125 15.00 12.61 12.96
C LYS A 125 16.45 12.59 12.51
N ASP A 126 17.06 11.42 12.44
CA ASP A 126 18.44 11.26 11.99
C ASP A 126 18.58 11.58 10.49
N ILE A 127 17.56 11.19 9.71
CA ILE A 127 17.45 11.49 8.27
C ILE A 127 17.40 13.00 8.04
N LEU A 128 16.56 13.72 8.77
CA LEU A 128 16.48 15.18 8.69
C LEU A 128 17.76 15.85 9.18
N ALA A 129 18.35 15.37 10.28
CA ALA A 129 19.59 15.92 10.85
C ALA A 129 20.77 15.76 9.89
N ALA A 130 20.80 14.74 9.02
CA ALA A 130 21.85 14.56 8.02
C ALA A 130 21.94 15.72 7.01
N LEU A 131 20.86 16.48 6.85
CA LEU A 131 20.76 17.65 5.96
C LEU A 131 20.67 18.98 6.74
N ASP A 132 20.88 18.98 8.06
CA ASP A 132 20.61 20.13 8.93
C ASP A 132 19.19 20.69 8.72
N ALA A 133 18.23 19.80 8.40
CA ALA A 133 16.88 20.18 8.04
C ALA A 133 15.98 20.29 9.27
N GLU A 134 15.34 21.44 9.42
CA GLU A 134 14.36 21.72 10.47
C GLU A 134 12.98 21.91 9.81
N PRO A 135 11.98 21.01 10.04
CA PRO A 135 10.66 21.12 9.43
C PRO A 135 9.93 22.37 9.93
N GLU A 136 9.25 23.08 9.03
CA GLU A 136 8.48 24.29 9.38
C GLU A 136 7.25 23.95 10.23
N GLY A 137 6.55 22.86 9.93
CA GLY A 137 5.41 22.36 10.68
C GLY A 137 5.67 20.98 11.29
N ASP A 138 4.72 20.49 12.05
CA ASP A 138 4.80 19.17 12.66
C ASP A 138 4.81 18.05 11.60
N ILE A 139 5.61 17.02 11.83
CA ILE A 139 5.53 15.77 11.05
C ILE A 139 4.80 14.72 11.89
N ILE A 140 3.71 14.19 11.35
CA ILE A 140 2.99 13.04 11.91
C ILE A 140 3.51 11.79 11.20
N LEU A 141 4.26 10.97 11.92
CA LEU A 141 4.76 9.68 11.45
C LEU A 141 3.74 8.60 11.75
N VAL A 142 3.45 7.74 10.80
CA VAL A 142 2.43 6.68 10.95
C VAL A 142 2.94 5.36 10.39
N GLY A 143 3.07 4.34 11.26
CA GLY A 143 3.10 2.96 10.81
C GLY A 143 1.67 2.46 10.73
N ASN A 144 1.14 2.27 9.53
CA ASN A 144 -0.25 1.85 9.34
C ASN A 144 -0.36 0.35 9.05
N VAL A 145 -1.51 -0.23 9.43
CA VAL A 145 -1.82 -1.65 9.28
C VAL A 145 -2.70 -1.91 8.07
N CYS A 146 -2.81 -3.18 7.67
CA CYS A 146 -3.80 -3.64 6.68
C CYS A 146 -3.69 -2.93 5.32
N GLU A 147 -2.47 -2.71 4.80
CA GLU A 147 -2.27 -2.29 3.41
C GLU A 147 -2.50 -3.46 2.47
N GLU A 148 -1.94 -4.62 2.79
CA GLU A 148 -1.82 -5.76 1.90
C GLU A 148 -3.13 -6.53 1.70
N GLY A 149 -3.28 -7.06 0.51
CA GLY A 149 -4.27 -8.08 0.17
C GLY A 149 -5.70 -7.74 0.59
N GLN A 150 -6.23 -8.48 1.57
CA GLN A 150 -7.59 -8.32 2.10
C GLN A 150 -7.66 -7.27 3.22
N GLY A 151 -6.53 -6.70 3.64
CA GLY A 151 -6.48 -5.59 4.59
C GLY A 151 -7.20 -4.35 4.09
N ASP A 152 -7.28 -4.19 2.77
CA ASP A 152 -8.17 -3.25 2.09
C ASP A 152 -7.96 -1.78 2.51
N LEU A 153 -6.71 -1.42 2.84
CA LEU A 153 -6.30 -0.09 3.28
C LEU A 153 -7.04 0.38 4.56
N LEU A 154 -7.46 -0.55 5.42
CA LEU A 154 -8.18 -0.21 6.66
C LEU A 154 -7.38 0.73 7.54
N GLY A 155 -6.07 0.50 7.65
CA GLY A 155 -5.17 1.36 8.42
C GLY A 155 -5.19 2.79 7.89
N MET A 156 -4.98 2.99 6.60
CA MET A 156 -4.95 4.33 6.00
C MET A 156 -6.32 5.02 6.04
N LYS A 157 -7.44 4.27 5.94
CA LYS A 157 -8.80 4.84 6.17
C LYS A 157 -8.91 5.43 7.59
N ALA A 158 -8.37 4.74 8.61
CA ALA A 158 -8.34 5.23 9.99
C ALA A 158 -7.35 6.40 10.15
N VAL A 159 -6.17 6.35 9.52
CA VAL A 159 -5.20 7.46 9.50
C VAL A 159 -5.82 8.73 8.97
N LEU A 160 -6.53 8.66 7.84
CA LEU A 160 -7.20 9.83 7.27
C LEU A 160 -8.22 10.41 8.25
N ALA A 161 -9.08 9.58 8.84
CA ALA A 161 -10.08 10.01 9.81
C ALA A 161 -9.44 10.66 11.06
N GLN A 162 -8.31 10.12 11.53
CA GLN A 162 -7.58 10.62 12.71
C GLN A 162 -6.87 11.94 12.45
N THR A 163 -6.30 12.14 11.25
CA THR A 163 -5.46 13.31 10.93
C THR A 163 -6.25 14.45 10.28
N GLN A 164 -7.37 14.16 9.61
CA GLN A 164 -8.19 15.17 8.92
C GLN A 164 -8.57 16.39 9.79
N PRO A 165 -8.89 16.26 11.09
CA PRO A 165 -9.19 17.42 11.93
C PRO A 165 -8.02 18.41 12.09
N GLU A 166 -6.78 17.97 11.87
CA GLU A 166 -5.58 18.84 11.91
C GLU A 166 -5.31 19.51 10.56
N HIS A 167 -6.12 19.24 9.53
CA HIS A 167 -5.97 19.76 8.16
C HIS A 167 -4.55 19.56 7.62
N PRO A 168 -4.09 18.30 7.42
CA PRO A 168 -2.73 18.03 6.98
C PRO A 168 -2.38 18.75 5.69
N LEU A 169 -1.13 19.22 5.61
CA LEU A 169 -0.55 19.80 4.40
C LEU A 169 -0.63 18.81 3.23
N ALA A 170 -0.21 17.58 3.49
CA ALA A 170 -0.18 16.49 2.53
C ALA A 170 0.04 15.14 3.22
N TYR A 171 -0.07 14.07 2.41
CA TYR A 171 0.27 12.68 2.77
C TYR A 171 1.43 12.20 1.89
N LEU A 172 2.57 11.89 2.52
CA LEU A 172 3.72 11.24 1.89
C LEU A 172 3.76 9.79 2.32
N ILE A 173 3.52 8.88 1.38
CA ILE A 173 3.56 7.44 1.62
C ILE A 173 4.92 6.91 1.16
N LEU A 174 5.58 6.13 2.02
CA LEU A 174 6.87 5.54 1.74
C LEU A 174 6.70 4.05 1.41
N GLU A 175 7.19 3.66 0.24
CA GLU A 175 7.26 2.28 -0.22
C GLU A 175 8.72 1.85 -0.40
N GLY A 176 9.14 0.79 0.27
CA GLY A 176 10.56 0.44 0.36
C GLY A 176 11.18 0.11 -1.00
N THR A 177 10.73 -0.94 -1.66
CA THR A 177 11.33 -1.41 -2.92
C THR A 177 10.42 -1.28 -4.14
N SER A 178 9.52 -0.31 -4.14
CA SER A 178 8.68 0.00 -5.30
C SER A 178 9.42 0.66 -6.47
N GLY A 179 10.74 0.83 -6.35
CA GLY A 179 11.64 1.43 -7.33
C GLY A 179 12.10 2.83 -6.93
N SER A 180 13.41 3.03 -6.88
CA SER A 180 14.04 4.27 -6.42
C SER A 180 13.67 5.52 -7.24
N ARG A 181 13.16 5.33 -8.48
CA ARG A 181 12.76 6.39 -9.42
C ARG A 181 11.25 6.52 -9.61
N VAL A 182 10.46 5.76 -8.84
CA VAL A 182 9.01 5.68 -9.03
C VAL A 182 8.28 6.61 -8.07
N ILE A 183 7.35 7.37 -8.63
CA ILE A 183 6.37 8.19 -7.92
C ILE A 183 4.98 7.71 -8.35
N TYR A 184 4.19 7.22 -7.40
CA TYR A 184 2.78 6.92 -7.63
C TYR A 184 1.96 8.18 -7.36
N ASN A 185 1.42 8.75 -8.42
CA ASN A 185 0.54 9.93 -8.37
C ASN A 185 -0.92 9.60 -8.74
N LYS A 186 -1.20 8.31 -8.97
CA LYS A 186 -2.54 7.78 -9.26
C LYS A 186 -2.76 6.49 -8.48
N GLY A 187 -3.95 6.34 -7.91
CA GLY A 187 -4.41 5.15 -7.23
C GLY A 187 -5.26 4.28 -8.15
N VAL A 188 -4.84 3.02 -8.35
CA VAL A 188 -5.67 2.01 -9.01
C VAL A 188 -6.71 1.50 -8.01
N GLY A 189 -7.97 1.81 -8.26
CA GLY A 189 -9.08 1.28 -7.47
C GLY A 189 -9.33 -0.19 -7.74
N SER A 190 -9.86 -0.89 -6.75
CA SER A 190 -10.27 -2.29 -6.92
C SER A 190 -11.56 -2.60 -6.18
N ARG A 191 -12.35 -3.52 -6.76
CA ARG A 191 -13.51 -4.13 -6.12
C ARG A 191 -13.36 -5.62 -6.21
N ARG A 192 -13.46 -6.30 -5.07
CA ARG A 192 -13.30 -7.75 -5.00
C ARG A 192 -14.57 -8.40 -4.51
N TYR A 193 -14.95 -9.51 -5.16
CA TYR A 193 -16.15 -10.25 -4.82
C TYR A 193 -15.84 -11.72 -4.64
N ARG A 194 -16.52 -12.33 -3.65
CA ARG A 194 -16.70 -13.77 -3.56
C ARG A 194 -18.08 -14.09 -4.09
N ILE A 195 -18.15 -14.89 -5.15
CA ILE A 195 -19.42 -15.36 -5.73
C ILE A 195 -19.55 -16.84 -5.41
N THR A 196 -20.63 -17.22 -4.70
CA THR A 196 -20.88 -18.59 -4.23
C THR A 196 -22.15 -19.11 -4.85
N ALA A 197 -22.08 -20.30 -5.45
CA ALA A 197 -23.23 -21.05 -5.92
C ALA A 197 -23.60 -22.18 -4.93
N LYS A 198 -24.88 -22.34 -4.63
CA LYS A 198 -25.44 -23.46 -3.85
C LYS A 198 -26.50 -24.15 -4.63
N ALA A 199 -26.50 -25.49 -4.63
CA ALA A 199 -27.42 -26.37 -5.37
C ALA A 199 -27.80 -27.63 -4.56
N PRO A 200 -28.79 -28.41 -4.94
CA PRO A 200 -29.18 -29.65 -4.26
C PRO A 200 -28.07 -30.70 -4.17
N GLY A 201 -27.23 -30.79 -5.23
CA GLY A 201 -26.21 -31.83 -5.30
C GLY A 201 -26.75 -33.24 -5.46
N GLY A 202 -25.92 -34.25 -5.12
CA GLY A 202 -26.30 -35.65 -5.12
C GLY A 202 -25.26 -36.60 -5.68
N HIS A 203 -25.66 -37.87 -5.84
CA HIS A 203 -24.82 -38.90 -6.44
C HIS A 203 -24.89 -38.82 -7.98
N SER A 204 -23.74 -38.72 -8.65
CA SER A 204 -23.66 -38.41 -10.08
C SER A 204 -24.46 -39.39 -11.00
N TRP A 205 -24.70 -40.63 -10.56
CA TRP A 205 -25.46 -41.62 -11.27
C TRP A 205 -26.92 -41.66 -10.83
N ASN A 206 -27.19 -41.75 -9.52
CA ASN A 206 -28.54 -41.95 -8.99
C ASN A 206 -29.40 -40.70 -9.10
N ASP A 207 -28.78 -39.55 -8.90
CA ASP A 207 -29.43 -38.23 -8.88
C ASP A 207 -29.10 -37.42 -10.14
N PHE A 208 -28.78 -38.12 -11.26
CA PHE A 208 -28.51 -37.48 -12.53
C PHE A 208 -29.70 -36.61 -12.99
N GLY A 209 -29.40 -35.31 -13.23
CA GLY A 209 -30.41 -34.31 -13.53
C GLY A 209 -30.56 -33.25 -12.43
N ASN A 210 -30.08 -33.52 -11.21
CA ASN A 210 -30.01 -32.49 -10.18
C ASN A 210 -29.07 -31.37 -10.59
N ALA A 211 -29.37 -30.14 -10.12
CA ALA A 211 -28.51 -28.98 -10.34
C ALA A 211 -27.17 -29.17 -9.62
N SER A 212 -26.11 -28.72 -10.27
CA SER A 212 -24.75 -28.72 -9.74
C SER A 212 -24.26 -27.29 -9.59
N ALA A 213 -23.77 -26.95 -8.38
CA ALA A 213 -23.17 -25.66 -8.09
C ALA A 213 -21.93 -25.39 -8.97
N VAL A 214 -21.08 -26.40 -9.21
CA VAL A 214 -19.90 -26.27 -10.10
C VAL A 214 -20.34 -25.97 -11.53
N HIS A 215 -21.37 -26.70 -12.08
CA HIS A 215 -21.84 -26.45 -13.45
C HIS A 215 -22.44 -25.03 -13.59
N ALA A 216 -23.19 -24.57 -12.59
CA ALA A 216 -23.74 -23.22 -12.59
C ALA A 216 -22.63 -22.17 -12.55
N LEU A 217 -21.63 -22.34 -11.65
CA LEU A 217 -20.55 -21.40 -11.50
C LEU A 217 -19.64 -21.33 -12.74
N VAL A 218 -19.40 -22.46 -13.42
CA VAL A 218 -18.65 -22.49 -14.69
C VAL A 218 -19.38 -21.69 -15.77
N ARG A 219 -20.72 -21.79 -15.88
CA ARG A 219 -21.50 -20.99 -16.83
C ARG A 219 -21.40 -19.50 -16.49
N LEU A 220 -21.61 -19.13 -15.22
CA LEU A 220 -21.48 -17.75 -14.77
C LEU A 220 -20.07 -17.21 -15.02
N ALA A 221 -19.02 -17.98 -14.72
CA ALA A 221 -17.65 -17.59 -15.00
C ALA A 221 -17.41 -17.38 -16.50
N SER A 222 -17.99 -18.24 -17.37
CA SER A 222 -17.94 -18.05 -18.82
C SER A 222 -18.60 -16.75 -19.25
N ASP A 223 -19.75 -16.40 -18.67
CA ASP A 223 -20.44 -15.13 -18.97
C ASP A 223 -19.59 -13.95 -18.50
N LEU A 224 -19.03 -13.99 -17.28
CA LEU A 224 -18.15 -12.95 -16.75
C LEU A 224 -16.90 -12.74 -17.61
N THR A 225 -16.40 -13.75 -18.32
CA THR A 225 -15.26 -13.56 -19.25
C THR A 225 -15.61 -12.73 -20.48
N GLN A 226 -16.90 -12.44 -20.71
CA GLN A 226 -17.37 -11.56 -21.80
C GLN A 226 -17.47 -10.09 -21.38
N LEU A 227 -17.06 -9.73 -20.15
CA LEU A 227 -16.95 -8.34 -19.75
C LEU A 227 -15.97 -7.59 -20.67
N GLU A 228 -16.34 -6.39 -21.11
CA GLU A 228 -15.57 -5.55 -22.02
C GLU A 228 -15.08 -4.28 -21.29
N PRO A 229 -14.03 -4.36 -20.45
CA PRO A 229 -13.52 -3.21 -19.75
C PRO A 229 -12.88 -2.22 -20.72
N VAL A 230 -13.01 -0.91 -20.44
CA VAL A 230 -12.37 0.13 -21.23
C VAL A 230 -10.84 0.03 -21.13
N ALA A 231 -10.15 0.29 -22.27
CA ALA A 231 -8.69 0.23 -22.31
C ALA A 231 -8.02 1.49 -21.75
N SER A 232 -8.70 2.64 -21.80
CA SER A 232 -8.20 3.92 -21.29
C SER A 232 -9.35 4.74 -20.68
N PRO A 233 -9.27 5.10 -19.39
CA PRO A 233 -8.24 4.66 -18.42
C PRO A 233 -8.20 3.14 -18.27
N LYS A 234 -7.02 2.57 -18.00
CA LYS A 234 -6.83 1.11 -17.92
C LYS A 234 -7.78 0.52 -16.88
N THR A 235 -8.64 -0.39 -17.35
CA THR A 235 -9.62 -1.12 -16.55
C THR A 235 -9.48 -2.61 -16.83
N THR A 236 -9.54 -3.45 -15.81
CA THR A 236 -9.28 -4.88 -15.91
C THR A 236 -10.19 -5.68 -14.98
N PHE A 237 -10.40 -6.94 -15.31
CA PHE A 237 -10.97 -7.90 -14.38
C PHE A 237 -10.18 -9.21 -14.41
N ASN A 238 -10.33 -10.00 -13.35
CA ASN A 238 -9.73 -11.33 -13.26
C ASN A 238 -10.56 -12.24 -12.36
N ILE A 239 -10.85 -13.45 -12.82
CA ILE A 239 -11.34 -14.52 -11.98
C ILE A 239 -10.09 -15.22 -11.43
N GLY A 240 -9.70 -14.87 -10.19
CA GLY A 240 -8.45 -15.32 -9.59
C GLY A 240 -8.48 -16.75 -9.09
N THR A 241 -9.64 -17.20 -8.60
CA THR A 241 -9.85 -18.57 -8.13
C THR A 241 -11.23 -19.07 -8.54
N ILE A 242 -11.34 -20.38 -8.76
CA ILE A 242 -12.61 -21.10 -8.88
C ILE A 242 -12.43 -22.44 -8.18
N ASP A 243 -13.34 -22.78 -7.26
CA ASP A 243 -13.25 -23.96 -6.42
C ASP A 243 -14.64 -24.52 -6.14
N GLY A 244 -14.75 -25.85 -5.93
CA GLY A 244 -16.04 -26.47 -5.59
C GLY A 244 -16.11 -27.97 -5.79
N GLY A 245 -17.15 -28.58 -5.19
CA GLY A 245 -17.32 -30.02 -5.18
C GLY A 245 -16.42 -30.73 -4.17
N ILE A 246 -16.64 -32.06 -4.01
CA ILE A 246 -15.89 -32.88 -3.05
C ILE A 246 -15.28 -34.13 -3.66
N SER A 247 -15.89 -34.67 -4.74
CA SER A 247 -15.41 -35.88 -5.43
C SER A 247 -15.96 -35.96 -6.85
N VAL A 248 -15.31 -36.77 -7.70
CA VAL A 248 -15.63 -36.92 -9.11
C VAL A 248 -17.03 -37.50 -9.35
N ASN A 249 -17.57 -38.29 -8.43
CA ASN A 249 -18.89 -38.96 -8.53
C ASN A 249 -19.97 -38.30 -7.67
N THR A 250 -19.75 -37.05 -7.23
CA THR A 250 -20.71 -36.23 -6.48
C THR A 250 -21.11 -35.02 -7.32
N ILE A 251 -22.40 -34.78 -7.50
CA ILE A 251 -22.94 -33.52 -8.01
C ILE A 251 -22.70 -32.47 -6.94
N ALA A 252 -22.00 -31.39 -7.27
CA ALA A 252 -21.54 -30.42 -6.29
C ALA A 252 -22.68 -29.59 -5.67
N GLU A 253 -22.76 -29.56 -4.35
CA GLU A 253 -23.70 -28.71 -3.60
C GLU A 253 -23.22 -27.26 -3.46
N THR A 254 -21.90 -27.05 -3.48
CA THR A 254 -21.30 -25.72 -3.29
C THR A 254 -20.12 -25.53 -4.22
N ALA A 255 -19.99 -24.31 -4.77
CA ALA A 255 -18.83 -23.85 -5.50
C ALA A 255 -18.66 -22.33 -5.29
N SER A 256 -17.46 -21.82 -5.40
CA SER A 256 -17.17 -20.39 -5.25
C SER A 256 -16.09 -19.92 -6.24
N LEU A 257 -16.11 -18.63 -6.59
CA LEU A 257 -15.03 -17.96 -7.31
C LEU A 257 -14.71 -16.62 -6.64
N LEU A 258 -13.49 -16.16 -6.85
CA LEU A 258 -13.04 -14.81 -6.46
C LEU A 258 -12.83 -13.98 -7.73
N LEU A 259 -13.52 -12.83 -7.77
CA LEU A 259 -13.46 -11.87 -8.85
C LEU A 259 -12.78 -10.59 -8.37
N ASP A 260 -11.76 -10.13 -9.11
CA ASP A 260 -11.04 -8.87 -8.90
C ASP A 260 -11.31 -7.92 -10.07
N LEU A 261 -11.88 -6.77 -9.79
CA LEU A 261 -12.14 -5.69 -10.75
C LEU A 261 -11.23 -4.52 -10.42
N ARG A 262 -10.54 -3.94 -11.42
CA ARG A 262 -9.61 -2.81 -11.21
C ARG A 262 -9.77 -1.74 -12.27
N SER A 263 -9.55 -0.46 -11.86
CA SER A 263 -9.48 0.67 -12.79
C SER A 263 -8.59 1.79 -12.26
N GLU A 264 -7.94 2.49 -13.19
CA GLU A 264 -7.26 3.77 -12.91
C GLU A 264 -8.24 4.95 -12.73
N SER A 265 -9.54 4.74 -12.90
CA SER A 265 -10.57 5.75 -12.64
C SER A 265 -11.76 5.18 -11.89
N GLN A 266 -12.34 5.98 -11.00
CA GLN A 266 -13.53 5.57 -10.26
C GLN A 266 -14.70 5.31 -11.20
N ALA A 267 -14.91 6.15 -12.21
CA ALA A 267 -15.99 5.95 -13.18
C ALA A 267 -15.85 4.65 -13.98
N GLY A 268 -14.62 4.28 -14.39
CA GLY A 268 -14.37 3.00 -15.07
C GLY A 268 -14.56 1.79 -14.15
N LEU A 269 -14.22 1.93 -12.85
CA LEU A 269 -14.48 0.90 -11.87
C LEU A 269 -15.99 0.71 -11.63
N ASP A 270 -16.72 1.81 -11.46
CA ASP A 270 -18.16 1.80 -11.21
C ASP A 270 -18.93 1.22 -12.41
N ASP A 271 -18.53 1.54 -13.64
CA ASP A 271 -19.11 0.96 -14.85
C ASP A 271 -18.87 -0.55 -14.90
N LEU A 272 -17.66 -1.03 -14.65
CA LEU A 272 -17.33 -2.45 -14.64
C LEU A 272 -18.10 -3.21 -13.53
N ILE A 273 -18.26 -2.58 -12.36
CA ILE A 273 -19.12 -3.12 -11.28
C ILE A 273 -20.55 -3.23 -11.75
N SER A 274 -21.09 -2.20 -12.39
CA SER A 274 -22.48 -2.19 -12.90
C SER A 274 -22.72 -3.30 -13.93
N GLN A 275 -21.80 -3.49 -14.88
CA GLN A 275 -21.85 -4.58 -15.85
C GLN A 275 -21.85 -5.93 -15.13
N THR A 276 -20.94 -6.14 -14.17
CA THR A 276 -20.83 -7.37 -13.38
C THR A 276 -22.13 -7.67 -12.62
N MET A 277 -22.70 -6.68 -11.92
CA MET A 277 -23.94 -6.87 -11.16
C MET A 277 -25.12 -7.17 -12.10
N THR A 278 -25.19 -6.50 -13.26
CA THR A 278 -26.21 -6.79 -14.26
C THR A 278 -26.13 -8.24 -14.76
N MET A 279 -24.94 -8.76 -15.01
CA MET A 279 -24.74 -10.17 -15.40
C MET A 279 -25.18 -11.12 -14.29
N LEU A 280 -24.84 -10.82 -13.04
CA LEU A 280 -25.23 -11.62 -11.88
C LEU A 280 -26.77 -11.64 -11.70
N ASP A 281 -27.42 -10.51 -11.83
CA ASP A 281 -28.90 -10.39 -11.70
C ASP A 281 -29.64 -11.12 -12.82
N GLN A 282 -29.06 -11.15 -14.02
CA GLN A 282 -29.63 -11.87 -15.18
C GLN A 282 -29.33 -13.37 -15.15
N PHE A 283 -28.34 -13.80 -14.39
CA PHE A 283 -27.93 -15.20 -14.32
C PHE A 283 -28.94 -16.00 -13.50
N SER A 284 -29.54 -17.00 -14.11
CA SER A 284 -30.51 -17.89 -13.45
C SER A 284 -30.32 -19.33 -13.90
N VAL A 285 -30.23 -20.20 -12.93
CA VAL A 285 -30.24 -21.66 -13.14
C VAL A 285 -31.25 -22.24 -12.15
N PRO A 286 -32.21 -23.08 -12.61
CA PRO A 286 -33.18 -23.72 -11.72
C PRO A 286 -32.47 -24.45 -10.56
N ASP A 287 -33.02 -24.32 -9.36
CA ASP A 287 -32.54 -24.95 -8.12
C ASP A 287 -31.10 -24.54 -7.71
N VAL A 288 -30.59 -23.44 -8.26
CA VAL A 288 -29.28 -22.86 -7.85
C VAL A 288 -29.49 -21.49 -7.25
N HIS A 289 -28.86 -21.26 -6.09
CA HIS A 289 -28.81 -19.98 -5.46
C HIS A 289 -27.38 -19.38 -5.63
N ILE A 290 -27.29 -18.16 -6.19
CA ILE A 290 -26.06 -17.40 -6.32
C ILE A 290 -26.06 -16.31 -5.24
N ALA A 291 -24.97 -16.26 -4.46
CA ALA A 291 -24.68 -15.18 -3.51
C ALA A 291 -23.41 -14.44 -3.94
N CYS A 292 -23.45 -13.12 -3.90
CA CYS A 292 -22.30 -12.25 -4.17
C CYS A 292 -21.99 -11.44 -2.92
N GLU A 293 -20.77 -11.63 -2.40
CA GLU A 293 -20.25 -10.94 -1.22
C GLU A 293 -19.09 -10.04 -1.66
N GLN A 294 -19.16 -8.76 -1.32
CA GLN A 294 -18.00 -7.86 -1.50
C GLN A 294 -16.96 -8.15 -0.41
N ILE A 295 -15.74 -8.46 -0.82
CA ILE A 295 -14.62 -8.81 0.07
C ILE A 295 -13.44 -7.81 -0.02
N GLY A 296 -13.56 -6.74 -0.79
CA GLY A 296 -12.56 -5.69 -0.90
C GLY A 296 -13.11 -4.45 -1.60
N ASP A 297 -12.64 -3.26 -1.16
CA ASP A 297 -13.03 -1.95 -1.67
C ASP A 297 -11.88 -0.95 -1.50
N ARG A 298 -11.07 -0.82 -2.55
CA ARG A 298 -10.06 0.23 -2.65
C ARG A 298 -10.54 1.29 -3.64
N PRO A 299 -10.71 2.56 -3.24
CA PRO A 299 -11.13 3.60 -4.17
C PRO A 299 -10.02 3.89 -5.18
N SER A 300 -10.40 4.29 -6.39
CA SER A 300 -9.50 4.94 -7.32
C SER A 300 -9.38 6.43 -7.00
N GLY A 301 -8.28 7.04 -7.43
CA GLY A 301 -8.07 8.48 -7.31
C GLY A 301 -6.76 8.92 -7.95
N LYS A 302 -6.51 10.21 -7.98
CA LYS A 302 -5.25 10.77 -8.45
C LYS A 302 -4.89 12.01 -7.64
N ALA A 303 -3.61 12.32 -7.54
CA ALA A 303 -3.18 13.64 -7.09
C ALA A 303 -3.83 14.72 -7.97
N PRO A 304 -4.15 15.90 -7.44
CA PRO A 304 -4.52 17.06 -8.25
C PRO A 304 -3.50 17.30 -9.37
N GLU A 305 -3.95 17.79 -10.53
CA GLU A 305 -3.06 17.97 -11.70
C GLU A 305 -1.93 19.00 -11.44
N ASP A 306 -2.24 19.99 -10.58
CA ASP A 306 -1.33 21.04 -10.12
C ASP A 306 -0.71 20.73 -8.73
N CYS A 307 -0.68 19.46 -8.34
CA CYS A 307 -0.19 19.06 -7.03
C CYS A 307 1.30 19.40 -6.87
N LYS A 308 1.57 20.46 -6.14
CA LYS A 308 2.93 20.95 -5.86
C LYS A 308 3.80 19.90 -5.16
N LEU A 309 3.19 18.99 -4.37
CA LEU A 309 3.94 17.87 -3.75
C LEU A 309 4.51 16.91 -4.81
N VAL A 310 3.73 16.59 -5.85
CA VAL A 310 4.21 15.73 -6.95
C VAL A 310 5.36 16.42 -7.68
N GLN A 311 5.24 17.72 -7.96
CA GLN A 311 6.31 18.49 -8.60
C GLN A 311 7.56 18.53 -7.73
N LEU A 312 7.42 18.81 -6.43
CA LEU A 312 8.54 18.74 -5.48
C LEU A 312 9.25 17.39 -5.52
N CYS A 313 8.48 16.29 -5.49
CA CYS A 313 9.07 14.96 -5.57
C CYS A 313 9.84 14.75 -6.89
N MET A 314 9.30 15.18 -8.01
CA MET A 314 10.00 15.09 -9.32
C MET A 314 11.32 15.85 -9.29
N ASP A 315 11.31 17.10 -8.82
CA ASP A 315 12.50 17.95 -8.76
C ASP A 315 13.57 17.34 -7.85
N VAL A 316 13.17 16.88 -6.64
CA VAL A 316 14.08 16.25 -5.68
C VAL A 316 14.65 14.93 -6.21
N PHE A 317 13.84 14.10 -6.89
CA PHE A 317 14.32 12.85 -7.50
C PHE A 317 15.41 13.15 -8.54
N GLU A 318 15.21 14.16 -9.40
CA GLU A 318 16.21 14.56 -10.40
C GLU A 318 17.47 15.12 -9.74
N GLU A 319 17.34 15.99 -8.74
CA GLU A 319 18.46 16.60 -8.01
C GLU A 319 19.30 15.56 -7.26
N THR A 320 18.69 14.54 -6.70
CA THR A 320 19.36 13.44 -5.99
C THR A 320 19.82 12.31 -6.92
N GLY A 321 19.67 12.49 -8.24
CA GLY A 321 20.21 11.58 -9.27
C GLY A 321 19.33 10.39 -9.60
N PHE A 322 18.06 10.41 -9.21
CA PHE A 322 17.06 9.39 -9.56
C PHE A 322 16.28 9.78 -10.82
N PHE A 323 16.89 9.67 -11.98
CA PHE A 323 16.23 9.96 -13.26
C PHE A 323 16.44 8.85 -14.31
N PRO A 324 15.59 8.74 -15.33
CA PRO A 324 14.34 9.48 -15.47
C PRO A 324 13.34 9.11 -14.38
N VAL A 325 12.57 10.11 -13.91
CA VAL A 325 11.49 9.89 -12.94
C VAL A 325 10.33 9.17 -13.63
N GLU A 326 9.75 8.18 -12.96
CA GLU A 326 8.65 7.40 -13.47
C GLU A 326 7.36 7.70 -12.69
N LEU A 327 6.41 8.41 -13.31
CA LEU A 327 5.07 8.57 -12.75
C LEU A 327 4.24 7.33 -13.07
N LYS A 328 3.69 6.67 -12.03
CA LYS A 328 2.92 5.43 -12.19
C LYS A 328 1.57 5.50 -11.50
N ALA A 329 0.68 4.63 -11.94
CA ALA A 329 -0.53 4.25 -11.21
C ALA A 329 -0.23 2.97 -10.40
N GLY A 330 -0.64 2.94 -9.14
CA GLY A 330 -0.48 1.79 -8.25
C GLY A 330 -1.65 1.69 -7.28
N SER A 331 -1.83 0.54 -6.64
CA SER A 331 -2.79 0.38 -5.55
C SER A 331 -2.01 0.37 -4.25
N THR A 332 -1.95 1.51 -3.59
CA THR A 332 -1.18 1.78 -2.37
C THR A 332 -2.04 2.54 -1.36
N ASP A 333 -1.53 2.79 -0.20
CA ASP A 333 -2.17 3.65 0.82
C ASP A 333 -2.56 5.04 0.28
N ALA A 334 -1.85 5.55 -0.73
CA ALA A 334 -2.18 6.83 -1.37
C ALA A 334 -3.58 6.85 -2.03
N ASN A 335 -4.17 5.69 -2.31
CA ASN A 335 -5.53 5.61 -2.85
C ASN A 335 -6.54 6.34 -1.96
N ILE A 336 -6.37 6.26 -0.63
CA ILE A 336 -7.32 6.83 0.33
C ILE A 336 -7.30 8.37 0.27
N PRO A 337 -6.18 9.09 0.48
CA PRO A 337 -6.16 10.54 0.32
C PRO A 337 -6.45 10.98 -1.13
N PHE A 338 -6.02 10.25 -2.17
CA PHE A 338 -6.38 10.54 -3.56
C PHE A 338 -7.89 10.55 -3.79
N SER A 339 -8.62 9.57 -3.22
CA SER A 339 -10.08 9.48 -3.34
C SER A 339 -10.83 10.65 -2.69
N LYS A 340 -10.15 11.39 -1.83
CA LYS A 340 -10.66 12.60 -1.17
C LYS A 340 -10.09 13.89 -1.74
N HIS A 341 -9.41 13.81 -2.89
CA HIS A 341 -8.75 14.94 -3.57
C HIS A 341 -7.75 15.68 -2.68
N MET A 342 -7.14 14.98 -1.71
CA MET A 342 -6.12 15.56 -0.84
C MET A 342 -4.74 15.48 -1.52
N PRO A 343 -3.86 16.45 -1.27
CA PRO A 343 -2.47 16.36 -1.70
C PRO A 343 -1.81 15.11 -1.14
N ALA A 344 -1.37 14.22 -2.01
CA ALA A 344 -0.72 12.98 -1.61
C ALA A 344 0.23 12.50 -2.70
N VAL A 345 1.19 11.69 -2.29
CA VAL A 345 2.11 10.97 -3.18
C VAL A 345 2.62 9.72 -2.46
N CYS A 346 2.81 8.64 -3.23
CA CYS A 346 3.56 7.49 -2.73
C CYS A 346 4.88 7.42 -3.51
N ILE A 347 5.98 7.25 -2.80
CA ILE A 347 7.33 7.20 -3.39
C ILE A 347 8.04 5.90 -3.05
N GLY A 348 8.71 5.33 -4.07
CA GLY A 348 9.66 4.26 -3.85
C GLY A 348 10.98 4.75 -3.26
N ILE A 349 11.49 4.06 -2.24
CA ILE A 349 12.75 4.43 -1.56
C ILE A 349 13.93 3.86 -2.32
N ALA A 350 13.97 2.54 -2.51
CA ALA A 350 15.08 1.81 -3.10
C ALA A 350 14.62 0.91 -4.25
N ASP A 351 15.59 0.37 -4.99
CA ASP A 351 15.34 -0.69 -5.95
C ASP A 351 15.41 -2.06 -5.25
N GLY A 352 14.60 -2.98 -5.71
CA GLY A 352 14.54 -4.36 -5.26
C GLY A 352 13.74 -5.21 -6.21
N LYS A 353 13.56 -6.47 -5.91
CA LYS A 353 12.72 -7.38 -6.68
C LYS A 353 12.09 -8.45 -5.80
N ASP A 354 11.20 -9.18 -6.44
CA ASP A 354 10.53 -10.34 -5.87
C ASP A 354 9.68 -10.02 -4.63
N ALA A 355 9.18 -8.76 -4.49
CA ALA A 355 8.15 -8.45 -3.51
C ALA A 355 7.05 -9.52 -3.51
N HIS A 356 6.54 -9.89 -2.32
CA HIS A 356 5.60 -10.97 -2.10
C HIS A 356 6.13 -12.40 -2.35
N LYS A 357 7.47 -12.58 -2.44
CA LYS A 357 8.12 -13.88 -2.52
C LYS A 357 9.18 -14.03 -1.42
N GLU A 358 9.43 -15.27 -0.99
CA GLU A 358 10.51 -15.54 -0.02
C GLU A 358 11.91 -15.16 -0.54
N SER A 359 12.06 -15.01 -1.87
CA SER A 359 13.29 -14.54 -2.53
C SER A 359 13.40 -13.02 -2.63
N GLU A 360 12.54 -12.28 -1.96
CA GLU A 360 12.56 -10.82 -1.96
C GLU A 360 13.91 -10.26 -1.53
N TYR A 361 14.35 -9.22 -2.22
CA TYR A 361 15.57 -8.51 -1.85
C TYR A 361 15.50 -7.02 -2.13
N LEU A 362 16.26 -6.27 -1.35
CA LEU A 362 16.52 -4.86 -1.57
C LEU A 362 17.98 -4.65 -2.03
N LEU A 363 18.21 -3.65 -2.90
CA LEU A 363 19.54 -3.18 -3.26
C LEU A 363 20.01 -2.11 -2.27
N THR A 364 21.25 -2.24 -1.79
CA THR A 364 21.84 -1.24 -0.85
C THR A 364 22.55 -0.09 -1.57
N ASP A 365 22.85 -0.25 -2.86
CA ASP A 365 23.43 0.82 -3.68
C ASP A 365 22.46 1.98 -3.84
N GLY A 366 22.93 3.19 -3.53
CA GLY A 366 22.12 4.41 -3.61
C GLY A 366 21.22 4.69 -2.41
N LEU A 367 21.28 3.91 -1.32
CA LEU A 367 20.51 4.19 -0.10
C LEU A 367 20.89 5.53 0.55
N ASP A 368 22.16 5.97 0.45
CA ASP A 368 22.60 7.29 0.85
C ASP A 368 21.79 8.40 0.15
N ARG A 369 21.68 8.33 -1.17
CA ARG A 369 20.87 9.26 -1.97
C ARG A 369 19.37 9.11 -1.72
N SER A 370 18.91 7.90 -1.40
CA SER A 370 17.51 7.66 -1.01
C SER A 370 17.16 8.33 0.31
N ILE A 371 18.07 8.30 1.29
CA ILE A 371 17.94 9.03 2.55
C ILE A 371 17.89 10.55 2.28
N GLU A 372 18.80 11.05 1.44
CA GLU A 372 18.84 12.46 1.03
C GLU A 372 17.52 12.87 0.37
N LYS A 373 17.02 12.07 -0.56
CA LYS A 373 15.73 12.26 -1.26
C LYS A 373 14.56 12.39 -0.27
N VAL A 374 14.43 11.46 0.67
CA VAL A 374 13.35 11.49 1.67
C VAL A 374 13.47 12.73 2.55
N ALA A 375 14.68 13.05 3.03
CA ALA A 375 14.93 14.24 3.87
C ALA A 375 14.56 15.53 3.14
N GLN A 376 14.97 15.69 1.87
CA GLN A 376 14.66 16.90 1.08
C GLN A 376 13.15 17.04 0.84
N ILE A 377 12.45 15.97 0.45
CA ILE A 377 10.99 16.03 0.25
C ILE A 377 10.30 16.47 1.54
N VAL A 378 10.63 15.85 2.66
CA VAL A 378 10.01 16.15 3.95
C VAL A 378 10.31 17.60 4.40
N SER A 379 11.56 18.06 4.28
CA SER A 379 11.94 19.41 4.72
C SER A 379 11.37 20.52 3.84
N LEU A 380 11.29 20.30 2.52
CA LEU A 380 10.85 21.32 1.55
C LEU A 380 9.33 21.34 1.33
N ALA A 381 8.57 20.41 1.95
CA ALA A 381 7.12 20.27 1.69
C ALA A 381 6.35 21.57 1.95
N TRP A 382 6.63 22.28 3.04
CA TRP A 382 5.91 23.52 3.39
C TRP A 382 6.22 24.65 2.43
N SER A 383 7.48 24.92 2.15
CA SER A 383 7.88 25.98 1.23
C SER A 383 7.39 25.74 -0.21
N ALA A 384 7.37 24.49 -0.66
CA ALA A 384 6.87 24.13 -1.98
C ALA A 384 5.35 24.25 -2.10
N MET A 385 4.61 24.00 -1.00
CA MET A 385 3.14 23.99 -1.01
C MET A 385 2.50 25.31 -0.56
N SER A 386 3.32 26.29 -0.15
CA SER A 386 2.89 27.68 0.19
C SER A 386 2.30 28.45 -0.99
#